data_5306135bf5b2d6a78f8b1491ed866c4b
#
_entry.id   5306135bf5b2d6a78f8b1491ed866c4b
#
_cell.length_a   1.000
_cell.length_b   1.000
_cell.length_c   1.000
_cell.angle_alpha   90.00
_cell.angle_beta   90.00
_cell.angle_gamma   90.00
#
_symmetry.space_group_name_H-M   'P 1'
#
loop_
_entity.id
_entity.type
_entity.pdbx_description
1 polymer ?
#
loop_
_entity_poly.entity_id
_entity_poly.type
_entity_poly.pdbx_seq_one_letter_code
_entity_poly.pdbx_strand_id
1 'polypeptide(L)'
;QAVAEAWRNLSAIGARGLAITNNLNFGNPEKPDIMAQMAQSVLGMGDAARALDTPVVSGNVSLYNETDGRAILPCPVVGMVGTIDDIATAVGLAPSGPAQSILVIGQDDSRDDGWLGVSLYARNLAGDPMAAPPPVDLDAERRNGLFIQDRIASGAIAAAHDIGDGGLAVAVAEMCMAGRVGAHIDLPAEGNRHGWAFGEDQARYVVVTDDAAGLLAAARDA
;
A
#
# COMPACT_ATOMS: atom_id res chain seq x y z
N GLN A 1 6.72 -5.95 1.30
CA GLN A 1 6.00 -4.76 0.85
C GLN A 1 5.21 -5.05 -0.44
N ALA A 2 5.82 -5.45 -1.56
CA ALA A 2 5.14 -5.60 -2.86
C ALA A 2 3.88 -6.49 -2.83
N VAL A 3 3.87 -7.57 -2.04
CA VAL A 3 2.66 -8.41 -1.85
C VAL A 3 1.59 -7.66 -1.07
N ALA A 4 1.99 -6.99 0.01
CA ALA A 4 1.07 -6.21 0.85
C ALA A 4 0.45 -5.05 0.07
N GLU A 5 1.23 -4.37 -0.75
CA GLU A 5 0.74 -3.30 -1.63
C GLU A 5 -0.28 -3.81 -2.65
N ALA A 6 0.03 -4.90 -3.37
CA ALA A 6 -0.91 -5.49 -4.31
C ALA A 6 -2.23 -5.91 -3.63
N TRP A 7 -2.15 -6.38 -2.37
CA TRP A 7 -3.31 -6.74 -1.58
C TRP A 7 -4.11 -5.51 -1.11
N ARG A 8 -3.42 -4.40 -0.71
CA ARG A 8 -4.07 -3.13 -0.39
C ARG A 8 -4.82 -2.54 -1.58
N ASN A 9 -4.20 -2.56 -2.77
CA ASN A 9 -4.83 -2.08 -4.00
C ASN A 9 -6.14 -2.79 -4.30
N LEU A 10 -6.20 -4.11 -4.11
CA LEU A 10 -7.43 -4.87 -4.26
C LEU A 10 -8.45 -4.53 -3.15
N SER A 11 -7.98 -4.42 -1.90
CA SER A 11 -8.84 -4.08 -0.77
C SER A 11 -9.48 -2.69 -0.94
N ALA A 12 -8.74 -1.72 -1.47
CA ALA A 12 -9.23 -0.35 -1.69
C ALA A 12 -10.40 -0.25 -2.69
N ILE A 13 -10.58 -1.26 -3.54
CA ILE A 13 -11.76 -1.33 -4.44
C ILE A 13 -12.84 -2.30 -3.95
N GLY A 14 -12.67 -2.90 -2.77
CA GLY A 14 -13.58 -3.90 -2.22
C GLY A 14 -13.35 -5.33 -2.74
N ALA A 15 -12.24 -5.58 -3.46
CA ALA A 15 -11.92 -6.91 -3.97
C ALA A 15 -11.22 -7.76 -2.91
N ARG A 16 -11.56 -9.06 -2.89
CA ARG A 16 -10.85 -10.08 -2.12
C ARG A 16 -9.74 -10.68 -2.98
N GLY A 17 -8.50 -10.61 -2.49
CA GLY A 17 -7.35 -11.24 -3.13
C GLY A 17 -7.50 -12.76 -3.19
N LEU A 18 -7.22 -13.36 -4.34
CA LEU A 18 -7.31 -14.81 -4.56
C LEU A 18 -5.96 -15.47 -4.78
N ALA A 19 -5.11 -14.86 -5.59
CA ALA A 19 -3.86 -15.47 -6.00
C ALA A 19 -2.84 -14.45 -6.49
N ILE A 20 -1.57 -14.82 -6.36
CA ILE A 20 -0.42 -14.04 -6.77
C ILE A 20 0.22 -14.66 -8.01
N THR A 21 0.63 -13.82 -8.93
CA THR A 21 1.68 -14.11 -9.92
C THR A 21 2.88 -13.22 -9.64
N ASN A 22 4.10 -13.72 -9.81
CA ASN A 22 5.29 -12.91 -9.62
C ASN A 22 6.22 -12.94 -10.83
N ASN A 23 7.08 -11.95 -10.92
CA ASN A 23 8.17 -11.90 -11.87
C ASN A 23 9.45 -11.49 -11.13
N LEU A 24 10.38 -12.44 -11.01
CA LEU A 24 11.59 -12.28 -10.23
C LEU A 24 12.78 -12.04 -11.16
N ASN A 25 13.46 -10.91 -10.99
CA ASN A 25 14.60 -10.54 -11.81
C ASN A 25 15.82 -10.29 -10.93
N PHE A 26 16.88 -11.08 -11.14
CA PHE A 26 18.11 -11.03 -10.36
C PHE A 26 19.34 -11.16 -11.25
N GLY A 27 20.48 -10.77 -10.73
CA GLY A 27 21.78 -11.00 -11.35
C GLY A 27 22.19 -12.47 -11.35
N ASN A 28 23.49 -12.74 -11.38
CA ASN A 28 24.03 -14.10 -11.36
C ASN A 28 23.84 -14.77 -9.99
N PRO A 29 23.00 -15.81 -9.87
CA PRO A 29 22.72 -16.49 -8.60
C PRO A 29 23.89 -17.33 -8.06
N GLU A 30 24.95 -17.55 -8.85
CA GLU A 30 26.18 -18.20 -8.37
C GLU A 30 26.99 -17.27 -7.42
N LYS A 31 26.68 -15.96 -7.43
CA LYS A 31 27.24 -15.01 -6.48
C LYS A 31 26.44 -15.08 -5.17
N PRO A 32 27.10 -15.34 -4.02
CA PRO A 32 26.40 -15.56 -2.74
C PRO A 32 25.47 -14.41 -2.31
N ASP A 33 25.83 -13.17 -2.57
CA ASP A 33 25.05 -11.98 -2.28
C ASP A 33 23.77 -11.91 -3.12
N ILE A 34 23.84 -12.25 -4.41
CA ILE A 34 22.67 -12.30 -5.30
C ILE A 34 21.74 -13.45 -4.90
N MET A 35 22.31 -14.62 -4.58
CA MET A 35 21.51 -15.75 -4.06
C MET A 35 20.83 -15.39 -2.74
N ALA A 36 21.50 -14.67 -1.85
CA ALA A 36 20.90 -14.21 -0.59
C ALA A 36 19.73 -13.25 -0.85
N GLN A 37 19.87 -12.30 -1.78
CA GLN A 37 18.78 -11.38 -2.17
C GLN A 37 17.56 -12.15 -2.71
N MET A 38 17.79 -13.13 -3.58
CA MET A 38 16.72 -13.96 -4.14
C MET A 38 16.03 -14.78 -3.05
N ALA A 39 16.80 -15.45 -2.20
CA ALA A 39 16.26 -16.28 -1.13
C ALA A 39 15.41 -15.45 -0.14
N GLN A 40 15.90 -14.29 0.29
CA GLN A 40 15.17 -13.40 1.19
C GLN A 40 13.90 -12.84 0.53
N SER A 41 13.94 -12.52 -0.76
CA SER A 41 12.75 -12.08 -1.50
C SER A 41 11.68 -13.18 -1.56
N VAL A 42 12.07 -14.43 -1.83
CA VAL A 42 11.13 -15.57 -1.86
C VAL A 42 10.56 -15.85 -0.47
N LEU A 43 11.38 -15.80 0.57
CA LEU A 43 10.91 -15.98 1.95
C LEU A 43 9.89 -14.90 2.35
N GLY A 44 10.22 -13.62 2.11
CA GLY A 44 9.32 -12.51 2.43
C GLY A 44 8.00 -12.55 1.66
N MET A 45 8.04 -12.92 0.37
CA MET A 45 6.81 -13.14 -0.40
C MET A 45 5.99 -14.32 0.15
N GLY A 46 6.64 -15.41 0.55
CA GLY A 46 6.00 -16.57 1.16
C GLY A 46 5.32 -16.23 2.50
N ASP A 47 5.97 -15.40 3.33
CA ASP A 47 5.41 -14.95 4.60
C ASP A 47 4.15 -14.09 4.37
N ALA A 48 4.24 -13.12 3.46
CA ALA A 48 3.10 -12.28 3.10
C ALA A 48 1.95 -13.08 2.46
N ALA A 49 2.27 -14.00 1.54
CA ALA A 49 1.27 -14.85 0.88
C ALA A 49 0.49 -15.71 1.91
N ARG A 50 1.18 -16.23 2.93
CA ARG A 50 0.54 -17.01 4.01
C ARG A 50 -0.32 -16.13 4.92
N ALA A 51 0.21 -14.97 5.33
CA ALA A 51 -0.51 -14.07 6.22
C ALA A 51 -1.77 -13.48 5.58
N LEU A 52 -1.71 -13.17 4.29
CA LEU A 52 -2.82 -12.57 3.53
C LEU A 52 -3.71 -13.60 2.83
N ASP A 53 -3.44 -14.89 3.00
CA ASP A 53 -4.20 -16.00 2.40
C ASP A 53 -4.31 -15.90 0.87
N THR A 54 -3.21 -15.56 0.21
CA THR A 54 -3.12 -15.36 -1.25
C THR A 54 -1.97 -16.19 -1.83
N PRO A 55 -2.20 -17.43 -2.24
CA PRO A 55 -1.15 -18.32 -2.72
C PRO A 55 -0.50 -17.81 -4.02
N VAL A 56 0.78 -18.05 -4.17
CA VAL A 56 1.49 -17.85 -5.45
C VAL A 56 1.18 -19.02 -6.36
N VAL A 57 0.48 -18.78 -7.47
CA VAL A 57 0.01 -19.81 -8.40
C VAL A 57 0.76 -19.81 -9.73
N SER A 58 1.45 -18.74 -10.05
CA SER A 58 2.26 -18.64 -11.26
C SER A 58 3.37 -17.60 -11.09
N GLY A 59 4.29 -17.58 -12.01
CA GLY A 59 5.33 -16.59 -12.03
C GLY A 59 6.39 -16.87 -13.08
N ASN A 60 7.36 -15.98 -13.14
CA ASN A 60 8.53 -16.05 -13.98
C ASN A 60 9.78 -15.74 -13.16
N VAL A 61 10.90 -16.32 -13.52
CA VAL A 61 12.20 -15.93 -12.99
C VAL A 61 13.16 -15.66 -14.14
N SER A 62 13.89 -14.55 -14.07
CA SER A 62 14.96 -14.18 -14.97
C SER A 62 16.23 -13.97 -14.16
N LEU A 63 17.27 -14.71 -14.49
CA LEU A 63 18.54 -14.70 -13.79
C LEU A 63 19.66 -14.25 -14.72
N TYR A 64 20.85 -14.02 -14.15
CA TYR A 64 22.03 -13.55 -14.90
C TYR A 64 21.82 -12.18 -15.59
N ASN A 65 20.92 -11.35 -15.03
CA ASN A 65 20.69 -10.01 -15.56
C ASN A 65 21.83 -9.08 -15.11
N GLU A 66 22.81 -8.89 -15.98
CA GLU A 66 23.99 -8.08 -15.71
C GLU A 66 24.30 -7.18 -16.93
N THR A 67 24.84 -6.00 -16.65
CA THR A 67 25.37 -5.08 -17.66
C THR A 67 26.79 -4.71 -17.25
N ASP A 68 27.77 -4.95 -18.11
CA ASP A 68 29.18 -4.68 -17.89
C ASP A 68 29.71 -5.29 -16.55
N GLY A 69 29.28 -6.53 -16.25
CA GLY A 69 29.66 -7.26 -15.04
C GLY A 69 28.97 -6.78 -13.76
N ARG A 70 28.05 -5.84 -13.84
CA ARG A 70 27.24 -5.35 -12.71
C ARG A 70 25.86 -5.98 -12.78
N ALA A 71 25.44 -6.60 -11.68
CA ALA A 71 24.10 -7.11 -11.52
C ALA A 71 23.08 -5.96 -11.52
N ILE A 72 21.89 -6.23 -12.06
CA ILE A 72 20.74 -5.35 -11.80
C ILE A 72 20.39 -5.34 -10.32
N LEU A 73 19.67 -4.33 -9.87
CA LEU A 73 19.04 -4.36 -8.55
C LEU A 73 18.06 -5.53 -8.46
N PRO A 74 17.87 -6.13 -7.28
CA PRO A 74 16.85 -7.16 -7.09
C PRO A 74 15.46 -6.59 -7.35
N CYS A 75 14.76 -7.13 -8.35
CA CYS A 75 13.47 -6.62 -8.79
C CYS A 75 12.40 -7.72 -8.76
N PRO A 76 11.83 -8.05 -7.58
CA PRO A 76 10.61 -8.82 -7.50
C PRO A 76 9.42 -7.93 -7.88
N VAL A 77 8.63 -8.36 -8.87
CA VAL A 77 7.38 -7.73 -9.29
C VAL A 77 6.24 -8.65 -8.91
N VAL A 78 5.18 -8.10 -8.34
CA VAL A 78 4.02 -8.86 -7.86
C VAL A 78 2.76 -8.37 -8.57
N GLY A 79 2.01 -9.31 -9.14
CA GLY A 79 0.64 -9.10 -9.57
C GLY A 79 -0.30 -9.94 -8.70
N MET A 80 -1.45 -9.41 -8.36
CA MET A 80 -2.47 -10.12 -7.59
C MET A 80 -3.82 -10.05 -8.31
N VAL A 81 -4.52 -11.18 -8.34
CA VAL A 81 -5.89 -11.28 -8.87
C VAL A 81 -6.85 -11.36 -7.70
N GLY A 82 -7.95 -10.62 -7.78
CA GLY A 82 -9.02 -10.65 -6.81
C GLY A 82 -10.40 -10.74 -7.44
N THR A 83 -11.42 -10.96 -6.63
CA THR A 83 -12.82 -10.97 -7.03
C THR A 83 -13.64 -10.02 -6.17
N ILE A 84 -14.69 -9.48 -6.78
CA ILE A 84 -15.75 -8.73 -6.13
C ILE A 84 -17.04 -9.51 -6.37
N ASP A 85 -17.76 -9.86 -5.31
CA ASP A 85 -18.97 -10.69 -5.42
C ASP A 85 -20.11 -9.94 -6.15
N ASP A 86 -20.25 -8.64 -5.86
CA ASP A 86 -21.18 -7.75 -6.56
C ASP A 86 -20.44 -6.50 -7.06
N ILE A 87 -20.28 -6.39 -8.36
CA ILE A 87 -19.58 -5.25 -8.98
C ILE A 87 -20.26 -3.90 -8.65
N ALA A 88 -21.53 -3.89 -8.30
CA ALA A 88 -22.24 -2.68 -7.91
C ALA A 88 -21.74 -2.10 -6.57
N THR A 89 -21.08 -2.90 -5.74
CA THR A 89 -20.48 -2.44 -4.48
C THR A 89 -19.07 -1.91 -4.64
N ALA A 90 -18.43 -2.13 -5.79
CA ALA A 90 -17.09 -1.67 -6.02
C ALA A 90 -16.98 -0.15 -5.94
N VAL A 91 -15.95 0.34 -5.28
CA VAL A 91 -15.65 1.78 -5.22
C VAL A 91 -14.37 2.08 -6.00
N GLY A 92 -14.23 3.32 -6.43
CA GLY A 92 -12.99 3.85 -6.98
C GLY A 92 -12.39 4.88 -6.04
N LEU A 93 -11.34 5.55 -6.53
CA LEU A 93 -10.68 6.61 -5.78
C LEU A 93 -11.39 7.98 -5.88
N ALA A 94 -12.40 8.15 -6.76
CA ALA A 94 -13.07 9.42 -6.98
C ALA A 94 -14.18 9.68 -5.95
N PRO A 95 -14.07 10.71 -5.08
CA PRO A 95 -15.18 11.17 -4.26
C PRO A 95 -16.39 11.56 -5.13
N SER A 96 -17.60 11.26 -4.66
CA SER A 96 -18.83 11.47 -5.44
C SER A 96 -19.37 12.91 -5.36
N GLY A 97 -18.83 13.76 -4.46
CA GLY A 97 -19.28 15.13 -4.33
C GLY A 97 -18.68 15.88 -3.14
N PRO A 98 -19.07 17.15 -2.96
CA PRO A 98 -18.64 17.96 -1.82
C PRO A 98 -19.33 17.53 -0.52
N ALA A 99 -18.78 17.96 0.60
CA ALA A 99 -19.28 17.73 1.96
C ALA A 99 -19.15 16.28 2.49
N GLN A 100 -18.38 15.43 1.84
CA GLN A 100 -17.98 14.14 2.39
C GLN A 100 -16.79 14.29 3.34
N SER A 101 -16.66 13.36 4.28
CA SER A 101 -15.53 13.30 5.19
C SER A 101 -14.43 12.41 4.66
N ILE A 102 -13.19 12.84 4.85
CA ILE A 102 -11.98 12.06 4.56
C ILE A 102 -11.46 11.50 5.88
N LEU A 103 -11.25 10.20 5.95
CA LEU A 103 -10.67 9.53 7.10
C LEU A 103 -9.45 8.72 6.67
N VAL A 104 -8.49 8.59 7.58
CA VAL A 104 -7.35 7.67 7.43
C VAL A 104 -7.64 6.44 8.29
N ILE A 105 -7.59 5.28 7.69
CA ILE A 105 -7.69 3.98 8.36
C ILE A 105 -6.31 3.35 8.35
N GLY A 106 -5.89 2.87 9.50
CA GLY A 106 -4.58 2.27 9.74
C GLY A 106 -3.88 2.91 10.92
N GLN A 107 -2.79 2.30 11.34
CA GLN A 107 -2.05 2.72 12.51
C GLN A 107 -1.34 4.04 12.23
N ASP A 108 -1.53 5.01 13.10
CA ASP A 108 -0.80 6.28 13.12
C ASP A 108 0.42 6.17 14.04
N ASP A 109 1.17 5.08 13.89
CA ASP A 109 2.49 4.91 14.52
C ASP A 109 3.55 5.63 13.69
N SER A 110 3.17 6.74 13.06
CA SER A 110 4.12 7.54 12.33
C SER A 110 5.24 7.90 13.29
N ARG A 111 6.39 7.28 13.11
CA ARG A 111 7.62 7.77 13.73
C ARG A 111 7.71 9.25 13.40
N ASP A 112 8.36 10.01 14.24
CA ASP A 112 8.56 11.44 14.00
C ASP A 112 9.09 11.75 12.59
N ASP A 113 9.78 10.81 11.96
CA ASP A 113 10.29 10.93 10.58
C ASP A 113 9.34 10.40 9.49
N GLY A 114 8.21 9.74 9.84
CA GLY A 114 7.24 9.18 8.89
C GLY A 114 7.83 8.23 7.85
N TRP A 115 8.97 7.60 8.15
CA TRP A 115 9.71 6.76 7.20
C TRP A 115 10.08 7.48 5.89
N LEU A 116 10.32 8.79 5.96
CA LEU A 116 10.65 9.61 4.78
C LEU A 116 11.95 9.19 4.07
N GLY A 117 12.85 8.48 4.73
CA GLY A 117 14.22 8.27 4.26
C GLY A 117 14.37 7.57 2.91
N VAL A 118 13.40 6.75 2.48
CA VAL A 118 13.37 6.10 1.15
C VAL A 118 12.14 6.48 0.33
N SER A 119 11.35 7.43 0.82
CA SER A 119 10.12 7.89 0.17
C SER A 119 10.40 8.64 -1.13
N LEU A 120 9.39 8.75 -1.98
CA LEU A 120 9.46 9.62 -3.17
C LEU A 120 9.74 11.07 -2.81
N TYR A 121 9.21 11.54 -1.66
CA TYR A 121 9.49 12.88 -1.16
C TYR A 121 10.99 13.10 -0.94
N ALA A 122 11.65 12.21 -0.20
CA ALA A 122 13.07 12.33 0.08
C ALA A 122 13.93 12.16 -1.19
N ARG A 123 13.58 11.23 -2.06
CA ARG A 123 14.28 11.01 -3.34
C ARG A 123 14.24 12.25 -4.24
N ASN A 124 13.10 12.94 -4.31
CA ASN A 124 12.94 14.12 -5.14
C ASN A 124 13.61 15.37 -4.55
N LEU A 125 13.66 15.51 -3.22
CA LEU A 125 14.17 16.72 -2.56
C LEU A 125 15.60 16.57 -2.01
N ALA A 126 15.97 15.37 -1.55
CA ALA A 126 17.26 15.13 -0.89
C ALA A 126 18.25 14.31 -1.73
N GLY A 127 17.87 13.86 -2.91
CA GLY A 127 18.67 12.99 -3.74
C GLY A 127 18.45 11.50 -3.41
N ASP A 128 19.50 10.70 -3.37
CA ASP A 128 19.40 9.26 -3.15
C ASP A 128 19.56 8.92 -1.64
N PRO A 129 18.47 8.91 -0.87
CA PRO A 129 18.54 8.71 0.57
C PRO A 129 18.84 7.24 0.89
N MET A 130 19.83 7.03 1.72
CA MET A 130 20.20 5.72 2.27
C MET A 130 19.52 5.53 3.62
N ALA A 131 18.31 4.99 3.61
CA ALA A 131 17.56 4.68 4.83
C ALA A 131 16.85 3.34 4.73
N ALA A 132 16.42 2.80 5.87
CA ALA A 132 15.62 1.59 5.90
C ALA A 132 14.20 1.88 5.37
N PRO A 133 13.61 0.95 4.60
CA PRO A 133 12.19 1.04 4.24
C PRO A 133 11.31 0.87 5.48
N PRO A 134 10.05 1.35 5.44
CA PRO A 134 9.10 1.09 6.53
C PRO A 134 8.90 -0.42 6.73
N PRO A 135 8.75 -0.88 7.98
CA PRO A 135 8.42 -2.27 8.25
C PRO A 135 7.04 -2.63 7.73
N VAL A 136 6.81 -3.92 7.48
CA VAL A 136 5.49 -4.44 7.13
C VAL A 136 4.95 -5.22 8.32
N ASP A 137 3.84 -4.79 8.87
CA ASP A 137 3.03 -5.54 9.83
C ASP A 137 1.91 -6.26 9.06
N LEU A 138 2.11 -7.55 8.82
CA LEU A 138 1.18 -8.37 8.03
C LEU A 138 -0.17 -8.59 8.72
N ASP A 139 -0.21 -8.54 10.05
CA ASP A 139 -1.45 -8.64 10.81
C ASP A 139 -2.26 -7.33 10.68
N ALA A 140 -1.60 -6.19 10.74
CA ALA A 140 -2.22 -4.89 10.49
C ALA A 140 -2.69 -4.78 9.03
N GLU A 141 -1.89 -5.22 8.06
CA GLU A 141 -2.29 -5.26 6.64
C GLU A 141 -3.59 -6.05 6.47
N ARG A 142 -3.63 -7.27 7.00
CA ARG A 142 -4.81 -8.13 6.91
C ARG A 142 -6.03 -7.53 7.60
N ARG A 143 -5.88 -7.07 8.84
CA ARG A 143 -6.97 -6.50 9.64
C ARG A 143 -7.57 -5.28 8.95
N ASN A 144 -6.72 -4.33 8.57
CA ASN A 144 -7.18 -3.07 8.01
C ASN A 144 -7.83 -3.28 6.63
N GLY A 145 -7.24 -4.12 5.77
CA GLY A 145 -7.82 -4.38 4.46
C GLY A 145 -9.13 -5.17 4.52
N LEU A 146 -9.28 -6.14 5.41
CA LEU A 146 -10.57 -6.82 5.63
C LEU A 146 -11.64 -5.85 6.14
N PHE A 147 -11.27 -4.93 7.02
CA PHE A 147 -12.16 -3.86 7.46
C PHE A 147 -12.61 -3.00 6.28
N ILE A 148 -11.70 -2.55 5.44
CA ILE A 148 -12.02 -1.75 4.24
C ILE A 148 -12.97 -2.50 3.30
N GLN A 149 -12.68 -3.76 2.99
CA GLN A 149 -13.53 -4.60 2.13
C GLN A 149 -14.97 -4.70 2.67
N ASP A 150 -15.11 -4.96 3.98
CA ASP A 150 -16.41 -5.08 4.65
C ASP A 150 -17.19 -3.73 4.64
N ARG A 151 -16.49 -2.62 4.90
CA ARG A 151 -17.11 -1.29 4.89
C ARG A 151 -17.49 -0.81 3.47
N ILE A 152 -16.75 -1.22 2.46
CA ILE A 152 -17.11 -1.02 1.06
C ILE A 152 -18.36 -1.85 0.71
N ALA A 153 -18.35 -3.14 1.04
CA ALA A 153 -19.49 -4.03 0.76
C ALA A 153 -20.79 -3.57 1.43
N SER A 154 -20.70 -2.96 2.62
CA SER A 154 -21.85 -2.39 3.33
C SER A 154 -22.30 -1.01 2.82
N GLY A 155 -21.56 -0.38 1.89
CA GLY A 155 -21.82 0.96 1.39
C GLY A 155 -21.42 2.09 2.35
N ALA A 156 -20.68 1.81 3.41
CA ALA A 156 -20.21 2.81 4.38
C ALA A 156 -19.04 3.65 3.85
N ILE A 157 -18.32 3.15 2.85
CA ILE A 157 -17.22 3.84 2.17
C ILE A 157 -17.67 4.15 0.74
N ALA A 158 -17.58 5.42 0.35
CA ALA A 158 -17.98 5.91 -0.97
C ALA A 158 -16.82 5.96 -1.97
N ALA A 159 -15.60 6.13 -1.48
CA ALA A 159 -14.36 6.09 -2.26
C ALA A 159 -13.19 5.70 -1.35
N ALA A 160 -12.20 5.02 -1.89
CA ALA A 160 -11.03 4.63 -1.12
C ALA A 160 -9.78 4.63 -2.00
N HIS A 161 -8.63 4.83 -1.35
CA HIS A 161 -7.29 4.73 -1.91
C HIS A 161 -6.36 4.15 -0.85
N ASP A 162 -5.43 3.29 -1.23
CA ASP A 162 -4.33 2.93 -0.34
C ASP A 162 -3.32 4.07 -0.21
N ILE A 163 -2.59 4.11 0.88
CA ILE A 163 -1.48 5.05 1.04
C ILE A 163 -0.19 4.32 0.67
N GLY A 164 0.38 4.71 -0.46
CA GLY A 164 1.61 4.16 -0.99
C GLY A 164 2.61 5.26 -1.31
N ASP A 165 3.14 5.25 -2.52
CA ASP A 165 4.12 6.20 -3.03
C ASP A 165 3.65 7.66 -2.86
N GLY A 166 4.48 8.48 -2.20
CA GLY A 166 4.19 9.89 -1.92
C GLY A 166 3.31 10.15 -0.71
N GLY A 167 2.83 9.12 -0.02
CA GLY A 167 2.12 9.22 1.25
C GLY A 167 0.71 9.80 1.16
N LEU A 168 0.20 10.24 2.31
CA LEU A 168 -1.18 10.72 2.47
C LEU A 168 -1.52 11.89 1.54
N ALA A 169 -0.62 12.86 1.41
CA ALA A 169 -0.89 14.07 0.63
C ALA A 169 -1.07 13.75 -0.86
N VAL A 170 -0.28 12.81 -1.39
CA VAL A 170 -0.40 12.38 -2.79
C VAL A 170 -1.67 11.58 -2.99
N ALA A 171 -1.98 10.62 -2.14
CA ALA A 171 -3.22 9.84 -2.22
C ALA A 171 -4.47 10.74 -2.22
N VAL A 172 -4.53 11.72 -1.32
CA VAL A 172 -5.65 12.68 -1.29
C VAL A 172 -5.68 13.54 -2.55
N ALA A 173 -4.53 13.99 -3.05
CA ALA A 173 -4.47 14.77 -4.29
C ALA A 173 -4.98 13.98 -5.50
N GLU A 174 -4.62 12.70 -5.60
CA GLU A 174 -5.11 11.80 -6.66
C GLU A 174 -6.61 11.60 -6.59
N MET A 175 -7.15 11.38 -5.38
CA MET A 175 -8.60 11.30 -5.16
C MET A 175 -9.31 12.59 -5.57
N CYS A 176 -8.76 13.75 -5.17
CA CYS A 176 -9.30 15.06 -5.55
C CYS A 176 -9.30 15.28 -7.07
N MET A 177 -8.22 14.93 -7.74
CA MET A 177 -8.11 15.03 -9.20
C MET A 177 -9.12 14.13 -9.89
N ALA A 178 -9.27 12.89 -9.45
CA ALA A 178 -10.22 11.95 -10.02
C ALA A 178 -11.68 12.39 -9.81
N GLY A 179 -12.01 12.87 -8.62
CA GLY A 179 -13.36 13.37 -8.27
C GLY A 179 -13.64 14.79 -8.75
N ARG A 180 -12.62 15.53 -9.21
CA ARG A 180 -12.71 16.97 -9.56
C ARG A 180 -13.26 17.82 -8.41
N VAL A 181 -12.81 17.50 -7.20
CA VAL A 181 -13.17 18.19 -5.95
C VAL A 181 -11.94 18.68 -5.24
N GLY A 182 -12.07 19.61 -4.31
CA GLY A 182 -11.01 19.99 -3.38
C GLY A 182 -11.14 19.24 -2.06
N ALA A 183 -10.06 19.21 -1.28
CA ALA A 183 -10.08 18.71 0.09
C ALA A 183 -9.53 19.75 1.05
N HIS A 184 -10.02 19.72 2.28
CA HIS A 184 -9.46 20.44 3.41
C HIS A 184 -8.86 19.43 4.37
N ILE A 185 -7.60 19.60 4.72
CA ILE A 185 -6.87 18.72 5.62
C ILE A 185 -6.27 19.57 6.72
N ASP A 186 -6.61 19.24 7.97
CA ASP A 186 -5.98 19.85 9.14
C ASP A 186 -4.66 19.13 9.42
N LEU A 187 -3.56 19.88 9.30
CA LEU A 187 -2.25 19.36 9.63
C LEU A 187 -2.10 19.22 11.15
N PRO A 188 -1.37 18.21 11.64
CA PRO A 188 -1.11 18.07 13.06
C PRO A 188 -0.39 19.31 13.60
N ALA A 189 -0.79 19.74 14.80
CA ALA A 189 -0.22 20.92 15.46
C ALA A 189 1.24 20.67 15.87
N GLU A 190 1.56 19.43 16.22
CA GLU A 190 2.88 18.98 16.70
C GLU A 190 3.41 17.84 15.81
N GLY A 191 4.71 17.57 15.92
CA GLY A 191 5.38 16.51 15.18
C GLY A 191 5.90 16.92 13.79
N ASN A 192 6.41 15.95 13.05
CA ASN A 192 6.96 16.15 11.71
C ASN A 192 5.85 16.16 10.66
N ARG A 193 5.44 17.36 10.25
CA ARG A 193 4.38 17.53 9.22
C ARG A 193 4.73 16.92 7.87
N HIS A 194 6.02 16.89 7.51
CA HIS A 194 6.45 16.24 6.26
C HIS A 194 6.32 14.72 6.36
N GLY A 195 6.71 14.13 7.50
CA GLY A 195 6.50 12.72 7.79
C GLY A 195 5.03 12.35 7.76
N TRP A 196 4.17 13.15 8.37
CA TRP A 196 2.73 12.94 8.36
C TRP A 196 2.11 13.01 6.95
N ALA A 197 2.53 14.00 6.15
CA ALA A 197 1.95 14.23 4.82
C ALA A 197 2.51 13.31 3.73
N PHE A 198 3.80 12.96 3.81
CA PHE A 198 4.54 12.28 2.73
C PHE A 198 5.20 10.97 3.19
N GLY A 199 4.95 10.54 4.43
CA GLY A 199 5.40 9.25 4.93
C GLY A 199 4.72 8.10 4.20
N GLU A 200 5.49 7.07 3.86
CA GLU A 200 5.04 5.91 3.10
C GLU A 200 4.87 4.68 4.01
N ASP A 201 4.29 4.91 5.20
CA ASP A 201 3.95 3.84 6.15
C ASP A 201 2.99 2.83 5.53
N GLN A 202 3.12 1.59 5.94
CA GLN A 202 2.35 0.48 5.41
C GLN A 202 0.98 0.34 6.09
N ALA A 203 0.10 -0.52 5.55
CA ALA A 203 -1.22 -0.88 6.09
C ALA A 203 -2.20 0.30 6.25
N ARG A 204 -2.11 1.34 5.43
CA ARG A 204 -2.90 2.56 5.54
C ARG A 204 -3.78 2.80 4.32
N TYR A 205 -4.97 3.39 4.57
CA TYR A 205 -5.94 3.74 3.53
C TYR A 205 -6.51 5.14 3.78
N VAL A 206 -6.79 5.86 2.71
CA VAL A 206 -7.67 7.04 2.72
C VAL A 206 -9.04 6.59 2.28
N VAL A 207 -10.05 6.94 3.04
CA VAL A 207 -11.44 6.61 2.71
C VAL A 207 -12.32 7.85 2.77
N VAL A 208 -13.35 7.87 1.94
CA VAL A 208 -14.35 8.92 1.88
C VAL A 208 -15.70 8.33 2.29
N THR A 209 -16.39 9.01 3.18
CA THR A 209 -17.67 8.56 3.74
C THR A 209 -18.62 9.73 3.99
N ASP A 210 -19.91 9.46 3.95
CA ASP A 210 -20.97 10.38 4.38
C ASP A 210 -21.27 10.25 5.88
N ASP A 211 -20.83 9.17 6.54
CA ASP A 211 -20.99 8.91 7.99
C ASP A 211 -19.64 8.69 8.67
N ALA A 212 -18.92 9.78 8.92
CA ALA A 212 -17.64 9.72 9.62
C ALA A 212 -17.73 9.17 11.05
N ALA A 213 -18.81 9.50 11.77
CA ALA A 213 -18.98 9.07 13.15
C ALA A 213 -19.20 7.55 13.25
N GLY A 214 -20.09 7.01 12.39
CA GLY A 214 -20.33 5.58 12.33
C GLY A 214 -19.11 4.78 11.88
N LEU A 215 -18.38 5.27 10.88
CA LEU A 215 -17.17 4.60 10.40
C LEU A 215 -16.03 4.61 11.45
N LEU A 216 -15.83 5.73 12.16
CA LEU A 216 -14.87 5.82 13.26
C LEU A 216 -15.23 4.92 14.45
N ALA A 217 -16.52 4.81 14.79
CA ALA A 217 -16.96 3.88 15.82
C ALA A 217 -16.65 2.42 15.41
N ALA A 218 -17.02 2.03 14.19
CA ALA A 218 -16.75 0.70 13.67
C ALA A 218 -15.25 0.36 13.61
N ALA A 219 -14.40 1.35 13.29
CA ALA A 219 -12.95 1.14 13.23
C ALA A 219 -12.29 0.99 14.61
N ARG A 220 -12.92 1.51 15.68
CA ARG A 220 -12.41 1.32 17.06
C ARG A 220 -12.79 -0.05 17.65
N ASP A 221 -13.83 -0.67 17.13
CA ASP A 221 -14.33 -1.97 17.58
C ASP A 221 -13.68 -3.14 16.82
N ALA A 222 -12.93 -2.87 15.75
CA ALA A 222 -12.26 -3.86 14.90
C ALA A 222 -10.77 -4.06 15.29
#